data_0651b4ef3cb219a9df70e21ac3410dcd
#
_entry.id   0651b4ef3cb219a9df70e21ac3410dcd
#
_cell.length_a   1.000
_cell.length_b   1.000
_cell.length_c   1.000
_cell.angle_alpha   90.00
_cell.angle_beta   90.00
_cell.angle_gamma   90.00
#
_symmetry.space_group_name_H-M   'P 1'
#
loop_
_entity.id
_entity.type
_entity.pdbx_description
1 polymer ?
#
loop_
_entity_poly.entity_id
_entity_poly.type
_entity_poly.pdbx_seq_one_letter_code
_entity_poly.pdbx_strand_id
1 'polypeptide(L)'
;TCALPIYQTTDVILAAAHIVTAVQSIVARNVRPLDSAVISLCAVQAGDLGAFSVLPGQATLVGTVRAFDPAVQDMVEQRIKDLCHATALGFGATATVRYERIYPATINTEAEARFAGDVAAALVGEDGVDRDLEPSMGAEDFSFMLQSRPGAYLRLGQGKIGRAHV
;
A
#
# COMPACT_ATOMS: atom_id res chain seq x y z
N THR A 1 -8.86 -10.81 39.61
CA THR A 1 -9.37 -9.92 38.55
C THR A 1 -10.56 -10.60 37.88
N CYS A 2 -11.81 -10.13 38.20
CA CYS A 2 -12.98 -10.61 37.46
C CYS A 2 -12.92 -10.05 36.06
N ALA A 3 -12.60 -10.90 35.07
CA ALA A 3 -12.84 -10.59 33.68
C ALA A 3 -14.35 -10.43 33.46
N LEU A 4 -14.78 -9.40 32.76
CA LEU A 4 -16.18 -9.24 32.38
C LEU A 4 -16.60 -10.43 31.51
N PRO A 5 -17.86 -10.89 31.60
CA PRO A 5 -18.38 -11.86 30.64
C PRO A 5 -18.24 -11.37 29.19
N ILE A 6 -17.93 -12.26 28.25
CA ILE A 6 -17.67 -11.92 26.85
C ILE A 6 -18.79 -11.07 26.26
N TYR A 7 -20.06 -11.35 26.58
CA TYR A 7 -21.22 -10.60 26.08
C TYR A 7 -21.35 -9.16 26.62
N GLN A 8 -20.52 -8.79 27.60
CA GLN A 8 -20.46 -7.44 28.19
C GLN A 8 -19.25 -6.64 27.70
N THR A 9 -18.46 -7.20 26.78
CA THR A 9 -17.24 -6.59 26.27
C THR A 9 -17.35 -6.34 24.77
N THR A 10 -16.60 -5.35 24.28
CA THR A 10 -16.45 -5.12 22.84
C THR A 10 -15.46 -6.11 22.27
N ASP A 11 -15.86 -6.82 21.20
CA ASP A 11 -14.99 -7.75 20.47
C ASP A 11 -14.19 -7.01 19.40
N VAL A 12 -12.98 -6.60 19.76
CA VAL A 12 -12.08 -5.88 18.82
C VAL A 12 -11.49 -6.81 17.75
N ILE A 13 -11.45 -8.14 17.99
CA ILE A 13 -11.02 -9.11 16.97
C ILE A 13 -12.06 -9.17 15.85
N LEU A 14 -13.34 -9.25 16.21
CA LEU A 14 -14.43 -9.25 15.24
C LEU A 14 -14.45 -7.94 14.46
N ALA A 15 -14.34 -6.78 15.14
CA ALA A 15 -14.26 -5.48 14.47
C ALA A 15 -13.06 -5.40 13.51
N ALA A 16 -11.88 -5.88 13.92
CA ALA A 16 -10.68 -5.91 13.06
C ALA A 16 -10.88 -6.80 11.82
N ALA A 17 -11.47 -7.99 11.98
CA ALA A 17 -11.75 -8.88 10.87
C ALA A 17 -12.68 -8.24 9.83
N HIS A 18 -13.70 -7.51 10.28
CA HIS A 18 -14.58 -6.75 9.37
C HIS A 18 -13.88 -5.57 8.71
N ILE A 19 -12.96 -4.88 9.41
CA ILE A 19 -12.13 -3.84 8.78
C ILE A 19 -11.24 -4.44 7.69
N VAL A 20 -10.61 -5.59 7.93
CA VAL A 20 -9.77 -6.28 6.92
C VAL A 20 -10.54 -6.53 5.63
N THR A 21 -11.77 -7.01 5.73
CA THR A 21 -12.60 -7.27 4.54
C THR A 21 -13.15 -5.98 3.93
N ALA A 22 -13.59 -5.04 4.76
CA ALA A 22 -14.22 -3.79 4.29
C ALA A 22 -13.24 -2.93 3.46
N VAL A 23 -11.98 -2.78 3.89
CA VAL A 23 -11.00 -1.94 3.18
C VAL A 23 -10.68 -2.46 1.77
N GLN A 24 -10.88 -3.75 1.49
CA GLN A 24 -10.70 -4.31 0.14
C GLN A 24 -11.73 -3.74 -0.86
N SER A 25 -12.88 -3.27 -0.37
CA SER A 25 -13.92 -2.67 -1.22
C SER A 25 -13.50 -1.32 -1.81
N ILE A 26 -12.56 -0.63 -1.22
CA ILE A 26 -12.13 0.72 -1.65
C ILE A 26 -11.61 0.69 -3.08
N VAL A 27 -10.66 -0.21 -3.38
CA VAL A 27 -10.11 -0.34 -4.73
C VAL A 27 -11.20 -0.74 -5.72
N ALA A 28 -12.02 -1.73 -5.35
CA ALA A 28 -13.03 -2.27 -6.25
C ALA A 28 -14.24 -1.34 -6.50
N ARG A 29 -14.52 -0.35 -5.63
CA ARG A 29 -15.74 0.45 -5.67
C ARG A 29 -15.53 1.97 -5.66
N ASN A 30 -14.34 2.46 -5.30
CA ASN A 30 -14.07 3.90 -5.21
C ASN A 30 -12.96 4.35 -6.18
N VAL A 31 -12.05 3.48 -6.59
CA VAL A 31 -11.03 3.77 -7.61
C VAL A 31 -11.65 3.58 -9.00
N ARG A 32 -11.44 4.54 -9.90
CA ARG A 32 -11.91 4.41 -11.29
C ARG A 32 -11.19 3.25 -11.99
N PRO A 33 -11.82 2.55 -12.95
CA PRO A 33 -11.22 1.41 -13.64
C PRO A 33 -9.89 1.70 -14.36
N LEU A 34 -9.66 2.96 -14.77
CA LEU A 34 -8.44 3.40 -15.44
C LEU A 34 -7.36 3.90 -14.48
N ASP A 35 -7.69 4.06 -13.21
CA ASP A 35 -6.74 4.45 -12.18
C ASP A 35 -6.18 3.21 -11.50
N SER A 36 -4.96 3.33 -11.00
CA SER A 36 -4.29 2.22 -10.32
C SER A 36 -4.08 2.52 -8.85
N ALA A 37 -4.56 1.64 -7.99
CA ALA A 37 -4.28 1.66 -6.56
C ALA A 37 -4.21 0.25 -5.98
N VAL A 38 -3.37 0.08 -4.98
CA VAL A 38 -3.23 -1.16 -4.21
C VAL A 38 -3.39 -0.84 -2.73
N ILE A 39 -4.21 -1.62 -2.04
CA ILE A 39 -4.32 -1.63 -0.58
C ILE A 39 -4.03 -3.06 -0.13
N SER A 40 -3.00 -3.24 0.69
CA SER A 40 -2.64 -4.54 1.24
C SER A 40 -2.49 -4.43 2.75
N LEU A 41 -3.29 -5.18 3.50
CA LEU A 41 -3.07 -5.38 4.93
C LEU A 41 -2.10 -6.54 5.10
N CYS A 42 -0.96 -6.27 5.72
CA CYS A 42 0.19 -7.19 5.77
C CYS A 42 0.38 -7.82 7.15
N ALA A 43 -0.19 -7.22 8.20
CA ALA A 43 -0.12 -7.77 9.54
C ALA A 43 -1.39 -7.47 10.35
N VAL A 44 -1.76 -8.42 11.19
CA VAL A 44 -2.85 -8.32 12.17
C VAL A 44 -2.32 -8.85 13.49
N GLN A 45 -2.47 -8.08 14.55
CA GLN A 45 -2.08 -8.49 15.90
C GLN A 45 -3.21 -8.19 16.88
N ALA A 46 -3.67 -9.21 17.58
CA ALA A 46 -4.67 -9.09 18.65
C ALA A 46 -4.57 -10.29 19.60
N GLY A 47 -4.79 -10.04 20.90
CA GLY A 47 -4.88 -11.07 21.91
C GLY A 47 -3.55 -11.74 22.29
N ASP A 48 -3.67 -12.71 23.18
CA ASP A 48 -2.60 -13.56 23.67
C ASP A 48 -3.01 -15.03 23.48
N LEU A 49 -2.18 -15.81 22.81
CA LEU A 49 -2.44 -17.24 22.55
C LEU A 49 -2.52 -18.06 23.85
N GLY A 50 -1.87 -17.62 24.93
CA GLY A 50 -1.97 -18.25 26.26
C GLY A 50 -3.25 -17.91 26.99
N ALA A 51 -3.98 -16.87 26.58
CA ALA A 51 -5.22 -16.40 27.21
C ALA A 51 -6.43 -16.64 26.30
N PHE A 52 -6.62 -17.87 25.83
CA PHE A 52 -7.57 -18.28 24.80
C PHE A 52 -9.05 -17.97 25.08
N SER A 53 -9.41 -17.64 26.31
CA SER A 53 -10.79 -17.30 26.74
C SER A 53 -10.96 -15.82 27.09
N VAL A 54 -9.97 -14.96 26.79
CA VAL A 54 -9.97 -13.53 27.13
C VAL A 54 -9.95 -12.70 25.86
N LEU A 55 -10.96 -11.85 25.65
CA LEU A 55 -10.96 -10.89 24.54
C LEU A 55 -9.92 -9.78 24.81
N PRO A 56 -9.09 -9.42 23.80
CA PRO A 56 -8.12 -8.34 23.96
C PRO A 56 -8.81 -6.97 23.98
N GLY A 57 -8.17 -5.99 24.62
CA GLY A 57 -8.64 -4.61 24.65
C GLY A 57 -8.33 -3.83 23.36
N GLN A 58 -7.44 -4.35 22.50
CA GLN A 58 -7.06 -3.72 21.24
C GLN A 58 -6.64 -4.74 20.18
N ALA A 59 -6.78 -4.33 18.92
CA ALA A 59 -6.22 -5.00 17.76
C ALA A 59 -5.45 -3.98 16.90
N THR A 60 -4.34 -4.40 16.32
CA THR A 60 -3.51 -3.59 15.44
C THR A 60 -3.49 -4.19 14.05
N LEU A 61 -3.80 -3.38 13.04
CA LEU A 61 -3.72 -3.72 11.63
C LEU A 61 -2.63 -2.87 10.98
N VAL A 62 -1.77 -3.48 10.19
CA VAL A 62 -0.70 -2.77 9.47
C VAL A 62 -0.76 -3.15 8.00
N GLY A 63 -0.59 -2.16 7.14
CA GLY A 63 -0.67 -2.38 5.71
C GLY A 63 0.06 -1.34 4.89
N THR A 64 -0.03 -1.45 3.58
CA THR A 64 0.55 -0.51 2.63
C THR A 64 -0.47 -0.09 1.60
N VAL A 65 -0.35 1.15 1.14
CA VAL A 65 -1.11 1.72 0.03
C VAL A 65 -0.15 2.17 -1.05
N ARG A 66 -0.49 1.91 -2.30
CA ARG A 66 0.24 2.40 -3.47
C ARG A 66 -0.76 2.99 -4.45
N ALA A 67 -0.43 4.14 -5.02
CA ALA A 67 -1.15 4.78 -6.11
C ALA A 67 -0.16 5.63 -6.91
N PHE A 68 -0.37 5.76 -8.22
CA PHE A 68 0.45 6.64 -9.06
C PHE A 68 -0.03 8.08 -8.98
N ASP A 69 -1.36 8.29 -8.95
CA ASP A 69 -1.98 9.61 -8.92
C ASP A 69 -2.18 10.09 -7.47
N PRO A 70 -1.66 11.28 -7.11
CA PRO A 70 -1.86 11.86 -5.79
C PRO A 70 -3.34 12.05 -5.41
N ALA A 71 -4.21 12.38 -6.37
CA ALA A 71 -5.63 12.56 -6.08
C ALA A 71 -6.31 11.21 -5.75
N VAL A 72 -5.88 10.13 -6.39
CA VAL A 72 -6.31 8.77 -6.04
C VAL A 72 -5.82 8.41 -4.65
N GLN A 73 -4.57 8.76 -4.31
CA GLN A 73 -4.01 8.54 -2.98
C GLN A 73 -4.79 9.30 -1.91
N ASP A 74 -5.13 10.57 -2.14
CA ASP A 74 -5.94 11.41 -1.24
C ASP A 74 -7.30 10.77 -0.96
N MET A 75 -7.97 10.35 -2.02
CA MET A 75 -9.27 9.69 -1.93
C MET A 75 -9.18 8.38 -1.15
N VAL A 76 -8.19 7.54 -1.45
CA VAL A 76 -7.99 6.24 -0.77
C VAL A 76 -7.69 6.45 0.71
N GLU A 77 -6.82 7.40 1.07
CA GLU A 77 -6.52 7.76 2.46
C GLU A 77 -7.79 8.13 3.23
N GLN A 78 -8.61 9.03 2.66
CA GLN A 78 -9.85 9.45 3.29
C GLN A 78 -10.83 8.29 3.45
N ARG A 79 -10.99 7.47 2.41
CA ARG A 79 -11.88 6.30 2.45
C ARG A 79 -11.45 5.25 3.49
N ILE A 80 -10.15 5.02 3.65
CA ILE A 80 -9.64 4.13 4.70
C ILE A 80 -10.03 4.64 6.08
N LYS A 81 -9.81 5.94 6.34
CA LYS A 81 -10.18 6.56 7.62
C LYS A 81 -11.67 6.43 7.91
N ASP A 82 -12.52 6.82 6.96
CA ASP A 82 -13.97 6.78 7.11
C ASP A 82 -14.47 5.36 7.35
N LEU A 83 -13.99 4.41 6.55
CA LEU A 83 -14.44 3.04 6.58
C LEU A 83 -14.01 2.32 7.88
N CYS A 84 -12.77 2.55 8.31
CA CYS A 84 -12.28 1.99 9.58
C CYS A 84 -13.08 2.53 10.77
N HIS A 85 -13.35 3.85 10.82
CA HIS A 85 -14.14 4.46 11.88
C HIS A 85 -15.57 3.93 11.89
N ALA A 86 -16.25 3.93 10.73
CA ALA A 86 -17.64 3.49 10.63
C ALA A 86 -17.78 1.99 10.97
N THR A 87 -16.85 1.16 10.50
CA THR A 87 -16.87 -0.28 10.80
C THR A 87 -16.65 -0.53 12.28
N ALA A 88 -15.62 0.08 12.89
CA ALA A 88 -15.36 -0.08 14.32
C ALA A 88 -16.56 0.35 15.16
N LEU A 89 -17.18 1.50 14.83
CA LEU A 89 -18.35 2.01 15.54
C LEU A 89 -19.53 1.03 15.49
N GLY A 90 -19.73 0.36 14.32
CA GLY A 90 -20.78 -0.67 14.17
C GLY A 90 -20.62 -1.86 15.09
N PHE A 91 -19.41 -2.11 15.61
CA PHE A 91 -19.10 -3.15 16.60
C PHE A 91 -18.90 -2.62 18.02
N GLY A 92 -19.25 -1.34 18.28
CA GLY A 92 -19.05 -0.72 19.60
C GLY A 92 -17.58 -0.45 19.93
N ALA A 93 -16.68 -0.47 18.94
CA ALA A 93 -15.26 -0.17 19.07
C ALA A 93 -14.93 1.23 18.52
N THR A 94 -13.69 1.67 18.75
CA THR A 94 -13.13 2.85 18.12
C THR A 94 -11.91 2.46 17.28
N ALA A 95 -11.68 3.15 16.16
CA ALA A 95 -10.49 2.96 15.34
C ALA A 95 -9.70 4.28 15.25
N THR A 96 -8.38 4.19 15.37
CA THR A 96 -7.45 5.28 15.07
C THR A 96 -6.63 4.87 13.86
N VAL A 97 -6.67 5.67 12.80
CA VAL A 97 -5.91 5.40 11.57
C VAL A 97 -4.75 6.38 11.49
N ARG A 98 -3.53 5.83 11.51
CA ARG A 98 -2.30 6.56 11.20
C ARG A 98 -1.93 6.24 9.75
N TYR A 99 -1.94 7.25 8.88
CA TYR A 99 -1.57 7.13 7.49
C TYR A 99 -0.31 7.94 7.23
N GLU A 100 0.72 7.30 6.72
CA GLU A 100 2.01 7.93 6.44
C GLU A 100 2.34 7.79 4.95
N ARG A 101 2.62 8.93 4.29
CA ARG A 101 3.08 8.98 2.90
C ARG A 101 4.60 8.96 2.91
N ILE A 102 5.18 7.79 2.68
CA ILE A 102 6.63 7.58 2.81
C ILE A 102 7.35 7.99 1.51
N TYR A 103 6.86 7.52 0.36
CA TYR A 103 7.45 7.81 -0.94
C TYR A 103 6.41 8.27 -1.96
N PRO A 104 6.69 9.32 -2.73
CA PRO A 104 5.89 9.67 -3.91
C PRO A 104 6.13 8.67 -5.04
N ALA A 105 5.32 8.75 -6.10
CA ALA A 105 5.56 7.98 -7.32
C ALA A 105 6.87 8.42 -7.99
N THR A 106 7.65 7.46 -8.50
CA THR A 106 8.84 7.71 -9.30
C THR A 106 8.42 7.93 -10.74
N ILE A 107 8.39 9.20 -11.18
CA ILE A 107 7.96 9.60 -12.51
C ILE A 107 9.14 10.25 -13.23
N ASN A 108 9.62 9.59 -14.27
CA ASN A 108 10.71 10.11 -15.11
C ASN A 108 10.27 11.36 -15.88
N THR A 109 11.19 12.31 -16.05
CA THR A 109 10.99 13.42 -16.98
C THR A 109 11.21 12.90 -18.42
N GLU A 110 10.30 13.23 -19.32
CA GLU A 110 10.28 12.66 -20.68
C GLU A 110 11.59 12.87 -21.44
N ALA A 111 12.15 14.08 -21.40
CA ALA A 111 13.38 14.41 -22.13
C ALA A 111 14.58 13.60 -21.61
N GLU A 112 14.73 13.50 -20.30
CA GLU A 112 15.80 12.76 -19.64
C GLU A 112 15.65 11.25 -19.81
N ALA A 113 14.42 10.74 -19.79
CA ALA A 113 14.14 9.33 -20.06
C ALA A 113 14.49 8.96 -21.51
N ARG A 114 14.13 9.82 -22.48
CA ARG A 114 14.49 9.64 -23.90
C ARG A 114 16.00 9.66 -24.09
N PHE A 115 16.68 10.67 -23.56
CA PHE A 115 18.15 10.79 -23.63
C PHE A 115 18.84 9.56 -23.03
N ALA A 116 18.43 9.13 -21.86
CA ALA A 116 18.99 7.96 -21.20
C ALA A 116 18.76 6.66 -22.00
N GLY A 117 17.57 6.52 -22.61
CA GLY A 117 17.27 5.41 -23.51
C GLY A 117 18.14 5.41 -24.78
N ASP A 118 18.41 6.59 -25.36
CA ASP A 118 19.28 6.70 -26.55
C ASP A 118 20.73 6.33 -26.23
N VAL A 119 21.23 6.76 -25.08
CA VAL A 119 22.58 6.36 -24.60
C VAL A 119 22.63 4.85 -24.33
N ALA A 120 21.62 4.29 -23.71
CA ALA A 120 21.55 2.85 -23.48
C ALA A 120 21.51 2.07 -24.80
N ALA A 121 20.70 2.51 -25.77
CA ALA A 121 20.60 1.88 -27.10
C ALA A 121 21.93 1.94 -27.86
N ALA A 122 22.70 3.01 -27.72
CA ALA A 122 24.04 3.11 -28.32
C ALA A 122 25.03 2.08 -27.75
N LEU A 123 24.82 1.62 -26.51
CA LEU A 123 25.69 0.65 -25.84
C LEU A 123 25.28 -0.81 -26.09
N VAL A 124 23.98 -1.11 -26.07
CA VAL A 124 23.45 -2.49 -26.06
C VAL A 124 22.59 -2.82 -27.30
N GLY A 125 22.38 -1.85 -28.19
CA GLY A 125 21.46 -1.94 -29.31
C GLY A 125 20.02 -1.61 -28.93
N GLU A 126 19.20 -1.20 -29.89
CA GLU A 126 17.80 -0.82 -29.65
C GLU A 126 16.97 -1.99 -29.11
N ASP A 127 17.23 -3.21 -29.59
CA ASP A 127 16.56 -4.44 -29.12
C ASP A 127 16.86 -4.77 -27.65
N GLY A 128 17.91 -4.17 -27.07
CA GLY A 128 18.30 -4.32 -25.67
C GLY A 128 17.67 -3.29 -24.73
N VAL A 129 16.85 -2.35 -25.25
CA VAL A 129 16.24 -1.27 -24.47
C VAL A 129 14.72 -1.33 -24.55
N ASP A 130 14.07 -1.55 -23.43
CA ASP A 130 12.63 -1.42 -23.31
C ASP A 130 12.30 0.03 -22.90
N ARG A 131 11.69 0.78 -23.83
CA ARG A 131 11.34 2.19 -23.64
C ARG A 131 9.93 2.39 -23.09
N ASP A 132 9.12 1.33 -23.05
CA ASP A 132 7.72 1.35 -22.62
C ASP A 132 7.46 0.30 -21.51
N LEU A 133 8.37 0.26 -20.57
CA LEU A 133 8.28 -0.67 -19.45
C LEU A 133 7.00 -0.44 -18.63
N GLU A 134 6.24 -1.51 -18.42
CA GLU A 134 5.02 -1.47 -17.62
C GLU A 134 5.27 -0.85 -16.24
N PRO A 135 4.45 0.15 -15.83
CA PRO A 135 4.58 0.77 -14.52
C PRO A 135 4.47 -0.24 -13.39
N SER A 136 5.30 -0.11 -12.37
CA SER A 136 5.27 -0.98 -11.19
C SER A 136 5.02 -0.20 -9.91
N MET A 137 4.32 -0.82 -8.97
CA MET A 137 3.98 -0.21 -7.66
C MET A 137 5.14 -0.30 -6.65
N GLY A 138 6.40 -0.27 -7.12
CA GLY A 138 7.57 -0.14 -6.27
C GLY A 138 7.67 1.22 -5.59
N ALA A 139 8.50 1.32 -4.57
CA ALA A 139 8.82 2.56 -3.88
C ALA A 139 10.32 2.79 -3.97
N GLU A 140 10.72 4.00 -4.38
CA GLU A 140 12.11 4.39 -4.58
C GLU A 140 12.36 5.78 -4.01
N ASP A 141 13.46 5.97 -3.30
CA ASP A 141 13.86 7.27 -2.75
C ASP A 141 14.24 8.27 -3.84
N PHE A 142 14.66 7.79 -5.01
CA PHE A 142 14.93 8.61 -6.19
C PHE A 142 13.71 9.47 -6.60
N SER A 143 12.50 9.09 -6.22
CA SER A 143 11.28 9.87 -6.42
C SER A 143 11.38 11.29 -5.84
N PHE A 144 12.05 11.48 -4.71
CA PHE A 144 12.29 12.82 -4.14
C PHE A 144 13.25 13.66 -4.97
N MET A 145 14.24 13.03 -5.60
CA MET A 145 15.17 13.72 -6.51
C MET A 145 14.41 14.22 -7.75
N LEU A 146 13.50 13.40 -8.29
CA LEU A 146 12.68 13.75 -9.44
C LEU A 146 11.68 14.89 -9.15
N GLN A 147 11.23 15.03 -7.92
CA GLN A 147 10.42 16.20 -7.52
C GLN A 147 11.23 17.50 -7.50
N SER A 148 12.54 17.41 -7.32
CA SER A 148 13.42 18.58 -7.20
C SER A 148 14.12 18.94 -8.50
N ARG A 149 14.39 17.96 -9.37
CA ARG A 149 15.13 18.11 -10.62
C ARG A 149 14.61 17.17 -11.69
N PRO A 150 14.59 17.57 -12.97
CA PRO A 150 14.39 16.65 -14.08
C PRO A 150 15.41 15.51 -14.03
N GLY A 151 14.98 14.31 -14.36
CA GLY A 151 15.85 13.13 -14.35
C GLY A 151 15.13 11.88 -14.83
N ALA A 152 15.89 10.78 -14.94
CA ALA A 152 15.38 9.48 -15.30
C ALA A 152 15.93 8.38 -14.38
N TYR A 153 15.05 7.53 -13.90
CA TYR A 153 15.35 6.30 -13.21
C TYR A 153 15.31 5.14 -14.20
N LEU A 154 16.40 4.42 -14.32
CA LEU A 154 16.54 3.28 -15.23
C LEU A 154 16.59 1.97 -14.44
N ARG A 155 16.10 0.90 -15.03
CA ARG A 155 16.23 -0.46 -14.51
C ARG A 155 17.16 -1.24 -15.38
N LEU A 156 18.15 -1.90 -14.74
CA LEU A 156 19.07 -2.80 -15.42
C LEU A 156 18.60 -4.24 -15.25
N GLY A 157 18.32 -4.89 -16.37
CA GLY A 157 17.98 -6.32 -16.39
C GLY A 157 19.21 -7.17 -16.10
N GLN A 158 19.08 -8.17 -15.24
CA GLN A 158 20.14 -9.12 -14.89
C GLN A 158 20.08 -10.44 -15.68
N GLY A 159 19.23 -10.51 -16.72
CA GLY A 159 18.96 -11.76 -17.44
C GLY A 159 18.10 -12.73 -16.62
N LYS A 160 18.08 -14.01 -17.01
CA LYS A 160 17.33 -15.07 -16.34
C LYS A 160 18.11 -15.60 -15.11
N ILE A 161 18.32 -14.78 -14.12
CA ILE A 161 18.80 -15.25 -12.82
C ILE A 161 17.58 -15.79 -12.06
N GLY A 162 17.70 -17.02 -11.55
CA GLY A 162 16.64 -17.69 -10.79
C GLY A 162 16.09 -16.78 -9.69
N ARG A 163 14.77 -16.71 -9.58
CA ARG A 163 14.13 -15.97 -8.48
C ARG A 163 14.57 -16.63 -7.18
N ALA A 164 15.14 -15.84 -6.26
CA ALA A 164 15.29 -16.31 -4.90
C ALA A 164 13.88 -16.64 -4.37
N HIS A 165 13.64 -17.89 -4.05
CA HIS A 165 12.46 -18.28 -3.30
C HIS A 165 12.67 -17.83 -1.86
N VAL A 166 11.93 -16.84 -1.43
CA VAL A 166 11.78 -16.47 -0.02
C VAL A 166 10.62 -17.28 0.54
#